data_e91073f53f063365f0b14c7461d519ed
#
_entry.id   e91073f53f063365f0b14c7461d519ed
#
_cell.length_a   1.000
_cell.length_b   1.000
_cell.length_c   1.000
_cell.angle_alpha   90.00
_cell.angle_beta   90.00
_cell.angle_gamma   90.00
#
_symmetry.space_group_name_H-M   'P 1'
#
loop_
_entity.id
_entity.type
_entity.pdbx_description
1 polymer ?
#
loop_
_entity_poly.entity_id
_entity_poly.type
_entity_poly.pdbx_seq_one_letter_code
_entity_poly.pdbx_strand_id
1 'polypeptide(L)'
;MDNPNMNNANATQKPAKRPIAKMSWVILLIGLAAIAFAIYNAQSKPEEAPIETITREGVVTQIQQLNRLHTVAFSVDTVITSERPGSWMKLWQDEQKALFIAHGRVEAGVDLSALTPEMVQVVQPAQANADEEQVANANSPAATMPQINITLPPTEIFSVYLDDIEIYDWQTGAFGMMQVDPEILAQAQTMAKKEVLERACRGDVMNMALQNAQTQLQQLFALTGAVVTVTTQGAGACQLPVTTNG
;
A
#
# COMPACT_ATOMS: atom_id res chain seq x y z
N MET A 1 -51.94 -53.32 103.16
CA MET A 1 -53.30 -53.01 102.71
C MET A 1 -53.17 -52.10 101.53
N ASP A 2 -53.40 -52.68 100.44
CA ASP A 2 -54.17 -52.37 99.27
C ASP A 2 -53.56 -51.49 98.20
N ASN A 3 -53.37 -52.16 97.16
CA ASN A 3 -53.37 -51.85 95.75
C ASN A 3 -54.58 -50.98 95.35
N PRO A 4 -54.83 -50.54 94.19
CA PRO A 4 -54.15 -50.57 92.87
C PRO A 4 -54.35 -49.26 91.99
N ASN A 5 -53.81 -49.12 90.91
CA ASN A 5 -54.43 -49.28 89.60
C ASN A 5 -53.80 -48.30 88.53
N MET A 6 -53.35 -48.88 87.53
CA MET A 6 -53.42 -48.57 86.11
C MET A 6 -54.01 -47.18 85.66
N ASN A 7 -53.38 -46.51 84.80
CA ASN A 7 -53.84 -46.42 83.44
C ASN A 7 -52.83 -45.73 82.47
N ASN A 8 -52.71 -46.41 81.43
CA ASN A 8 -52.16 -46.12 80.13
C ASN A 8 -52.64 -44.78 79.54
N ALA A 9 -51.81 -44.00 79.00
CA ALA A 9 -52.09 -43.06 77.90
C ALA A 9 -50.92 -42.89 76.99
N ASN A 10 -51.04 -43.56 75.90
CA ASN A 10 -50.29 -43.49 74.70
C ASN A 10 -50.38 -42.05 74.12
N ALA A 11 -49.29 -41.26 74.08
CA ALA A 11 -49.27 -40.02 73.38
C ALA A 11 -48.30 -40.13 72.20
N THR A 12 -48.93 -40.29 71.06
CA THR A 12 -48.34 -40.29 69.73
C THR A 12 -47.52 -39.01 69.49
N GLN A 13 -46.20 -39.12 69.49
CA GLN A 13 -45.31 -38.03 69.07
C GLN A 13 -45.32 -37.97 67.52
N LYS A 14 -45.88 -36.88 67.00
CA LYS A 14 -45.84 -36.46 65.62
C LYS A 14 -44.44 -36.03 65.27
N PRO A 15 -43.75 -36.54 64.22
CA PRO A 15 -42.42 -36.11 63.85
C PRO A 15 -42.42 -34.66 63.32
N ALA A 16 -41.62 -33.79 63.96
CA ALA A 16 -41.42 -32.44 63.49
C ALA A 16 -40.68 -32.49 62.13
N LYS A 17 -41.32 -32.02 61.08
CA LYS A 17 -40.74 -31.82 59.76
C LYS A 17 -39.67 -30.72 59.84
N ARG A 18 -38.42 -31.13 59.80
CA ARG A 18 -37.25 -30.20 59.72
C ARG A 18 -37.30 -29.46 58.37
N PRO A 19 -37.18 -28.12 58.36
CA PRO A 19 -37.21 -27.31 57.12
C PRO A 19 -35.87 -27.33 56.38
N ILE A 20 -35.22 -28.52 56.20
CA ILE A 20 -33.92 -28.69 55.59
C ILE A 20 -34.02 -28.47 54.07
N ALA A 21 -35.16 -28.76 53.46
CA ALA A 21 -35.34 -28.62 52.02
C ALA A 21 -35.34 -27.16 51.53
N LYS A 22 -35.79 -26.20 52.35
CA LYS A 22 -35.81 -24.76 51.96
C LYS A 22 -34.43 -24.14 52.05
N MET A 23 -33.59 -24.58 52.99
CA MET A 23 -32.27 -24.07 53.20
C MET A 23 -31.27 -24.56 52.12
N SER A 24 -31.44 -25.79 51.63
CA SER A 24 -30.67 -26.32 50.50
C SER A 24 -30.92 -25.56 49.19
N TRP A 25 -32.17 -25.13 48.98
CA TRP A 25 -32.56 -24.38 47.76
C TRP A 25 -31.98 -22.94 47.75
N VAL A 26 -31.89 -22.32 48.92
CA VAL A 26 -31.26 -20.99 49.11
C VAL A 26 -29.77 -21.06 48.82
N ILE A 27 -29.07 -22.08 49.29
CA ILE A 27 -27.66 -22.29 49.04
C ILE A 27 -27.39 -22.51 47.54
N LEU A 28 -28.26 -23.26 46.84
CA LEU A 28 -28.15 -23.49 45.39
C LEU A 28 -28.36 -22.21 44.60
N LEU A 29 -29.33 -21.35 44.98
CA LEU A 29 -29.56 -20.06 44.34
C LEU A 29 -28.39 -19.08 44.55
N ILE A 30 -27.75 -19.05 45.75
CA ILE A 30 -26.59 -18.24 46.04
C ILE A 30 -25.37 -18.74 45.21
N GLY A 31 -25.21 -20.05 45.06
CA GLY A 31 -24.16 -20.65 44.21
C GLY A 31 -24.34 -20.28 42.73
N LEU A 32 -25.57 -20.36 42.21
CA LEU A 32 -25.89 -19.94 40.84
C LEU A 32 -25.68 -18.43 40.63
N ALA A 33 -26.05 -17.59 41.58
CA ALA A 33 -25.84 -16.15 41.53
C ALA A 33 -24.33 -15.81 41.56
N ALA A 34 -23.52 -16.52 42.37
CA ALA A 34 -22.05 -16.35 42.43
C ALA A 34 -21.39 -16.77 41.12
N ILE A 35 -21.84 -17.86 40.49
CA ILE A 35 -21.34 -18.31 39.18
C ILE A 35 -21.70 -17.29 38.08
N ALA A 36 -22.96 -16.83 38.06
CA ALA A 36 -23.43 -15.81 37.12
C ALA A 36 -22.64 -14.50 37.27
N PHE A 37 -22.33 -14.08 38.51
CA PHE A 37 -21.53 -12.91 38.82
C PHE A 37 -20.07 -13.10 38.39
N ALA A 38 -19.51 -14.30 38.58
CA ALA A 38 -18.15 -14.62 38.12
C ALA A 38 -18.03 -14.61 36.60
N ILE A 39 -19.06 -15.15 35.87
CA ILE A 39 -19.11 -15.11 34.42
C ILE A 39 -19.27 -13.67 33.92
N TYR A 40 -20.14 -12.88 34.56
CA TYR A 40 -20.31 -11.46 34.23
C TYR A 40 -19.02 -10.66 34.39
N ASN A 41 -18.30 -10.83 35.51
CA ASN A 41 -17.01 -10.18 35.71
C ASN A 41 -15.91 -10.70 34.78
N ALA A 42 -15.94 -11.97 34.36
CA ALA A 42 -15.01 -12.52 33.39
C ALA A 42 -15.23 -11.95 31.97
N GLN A 43 -16.50 -11.69 31.60
CA GLN A 43 -16.88 -11.07 30.33
C GLN A 43 -16.74 -9.55 30.34
N SER A 44 -16.69 -8.92 31.52
CA SER A 44 -16.57 -7.48 31.69
C SER A 44 -15.11 -7.00 31.77
N LYS A 45 -14.13 -7.90 31.62
CA LYS A 45 -12.76 -7.42 31.32
C LYS A 45 -12.82 -6.81 29.93
N PRO A 46 -12.61 -5.50 29.76
CA PRO A 46 -12.38 -4.95 28.44
C PRO A 46 -11.20 -5.72 27.89
N GLU A 47 -11.44 -6.48 26.82
CA GLU A 47 -10.38 -6.96 25.95
C GLU A 47 -9.68 -5.66 25.51
N GLU A 48 -8.53 -5.35 26.12
CA GLU A 48 -7.65 -4.32 25.62
C GLU A 48 -7.42 -4.71 24.17
N ALA A 49 -8.11 -4.01 23.27
CA ALA A 49 -7.83 -4.11 21.86
C ALA A 49 -6.30 -3.99 21.73
N PRO A 50 -5.60 -4.94 21.08
CA PRO A 50 -4.17 -4.84 20.93
C PRO A 50 -3.90 -3.45 20.38
N ILE A 51 -3.20 -2.61 21.15
CA ILE A 51 -2.74 -1.32 20.66
C ILE A 51 -1.85 -1.72 19.50
N GLU A 52 -2.36 -1.55 18.29
CA GLU A 52 -1.64 -1.84 17.06
C GLU A 52 -0.50 -0.82 17.01
N THR A 53 0.61 -1.18 17.66
CA THR A 53 1.80 -0.35 17.67
C THR A 53 2.34 -0.33 16.26
N ILE A 54 2.27 0.84 15.63
CA ILE A 54 2.86 1.06 14.31
C ILE A 54 4.37 0.84 14.46
N THR A 55 4.86 -0.29 13.93
CA THR A 55 6.28 -0.61 13.93
C THR A 55 6.91 -0.20 12.61
N ARG A 56 8.20 0.13 12.63
CA ARG A 56 8.97 0.47 11.42
C ARG A 56 8.90 -0.66 10.38
N GLU A 57 9.12 -1.89 10.82
CA GLU A 57 9.11 -3.09 9.99
C GLU A 57 7.73 -3.33 9.35
N GLY A 58 6.66 -3.09 10.11
CA GLY A 58 5.29 -3.18 9.61
C GLY A 58 5.02 -2.17 8.49
N VAL A 59 5.44 -0.91 8.69
CA VAL A 59 5.31 0.16 7.68
C VAL A 59 6.11 -0.20 6.42
N VAL A 60 7.36 -0.61 6.56
CA VAL A 60 8.22 -1.02 5.43
C VAL A 60 7.58 -2.16 4.66
N THR A 61 7.15 -3.23 5.34
CA THR A 61 6.52 -4.38 4.70
C THR A 61 5.25 -3.98 3.95
N GLN A 62 4.43 -3.14 4.52
CA GLN A 62 3.19 -2.68 3.89
C GLN A 62 3.46 -1.83 2.65
N ILE A 63 4.46 -0.95 2.69
CA ILE A 63 4.85 -0.15 1.54
C ILE A 63 5.46 -1.04 0.44
N GLN A 64 6.35 -1.97 0.81
CA GLN A 64 6.97 -2.90 -0.15
C GLN A 64 5.95 -3.80 -0.86
N GLN A 65 4.82 -4.12 -0.23
CA GLN A 65 3.73 -4.88 -0.87
C GLN A 65 3.09 -4.13 -2.04
N LEU A 66 3.17 -2.81 -2.09
CA LEU A 66 2.73 -2.00 -3.22
C LEU A 66 3.65 -2.18 -4.45
N ASN A 67 4.85 -2.74 -4.24
CA ASN A 67 5.82 -3.01 -5.28
C ASN A 67 6.22 -1.74 -6.05
N ARG A 68 5.74 -1.58 -7.28
CA ARG A 68 5.98 -0.39 -8.11
C ARG A 68 4.83 0.59 -8.01
N LEU A 69 5.11 1.81 -7.60
CA LEU A 69 4.13 2.89 -7.55
C LEU A 69 4.19 3.68 -8.86
N HIS A 70 3.30 3.33 -9.80
CA HIS A 70 3.13 4.08 -11.04
C HIS A 70 2.42 5.40 -10.74
N THR A 71 3.12 6.51 -10.90
CA THR A 71 2.60 7.82 -10.51
C THR A 71 2.33 8.76 -11.68
N VAL A 72 2.95 8.50 -12.83
CA VAL A 72 2.76 9.25 -14.07
C VAL A 72 2.67 8.32 -15.26
N ALA A 73 1.72 8.60 -16.13
CA ALA A 73 1.64 8.11 -17.49
C ALA A 73 1.69 9.33 -18.42
N PHE A 74 2.84 9.59 -19.05
CA PHE A 74 3.08 10.75 -19.89
C PHE A 74 2.89 10.37 -21.35
N SER A 75 1.85 10.90 -22.01
CA SER A 75 1.58 10.65 -23.42
C SER A 75 2.28 11.66 -24.32
N VAL A 76 2.84 11.17 -25.41
CA VAL A 76 3.65 11.95 -26.35
C VAL A 76 3.30 11.56 -27.79
N ASP A 77 3.06 12.56 -28.62
CA ASP A 77 2.96 12.41 -30.05
C ASP A 77 4.26 12.89 -30.71
N THR A 78 4.80 12.10 -31.62
CA THR A 78 6.04 12.43 -32.29
C THR A 78 6.04 12.04 -33.76
N VAL A 79 6.79 12.80 -34.55
CA VAL A 79 6.97 12.54 -35.97
C VAL A 79 8.35 11.94 -36.19
N ILE A 80 8.39 10.79 -36.84
CA ILE A 80 9.59 10.04 -37.13
C ILE A 80 9.80 9.96 -38.63
N THR A 81 10.99 10.27 -39.09
CA THR A 81 11.39 10.03 -40.47
C THR A 81 12.32 8.83 -40.49
N SER A 82 11.96 7.81 -41.26
CA SER A 82 12.83 6.67 -41.53
C SER A 82 13.22 6.66 -43.01
N GLU A 83 14.51 6.57 -43.25
CA GLU A 83 15.09 6.63 -44.61
C GLU A 83 15.96 5.42 -44.83
N ARG A 84 15.84 4.81 -46.03
CA ARG A 84 16.76 3.80 -46.50
C ARG A 84 17.48 4.33 -47.73
N PRO A 85 18.80 4.56 -47.64
CA PRO A 85 19.54 5.01 -48.81
C PRO A 85 19.58 3.96 -49.90
N GLY A 86 19.42 4.39 -51.14
CA GLY A 86 19.54 3.53 -52.31
C GLY A 86 20.92 2.90 -52.43
N SER A 87 21.00 1.62 -52.79
CA SER A 87 22.25 0.85 -52.77
C SER A 87 22.93 0.71 -54.12
N TRP A 88 22.24 0.96 -55.25
CA TRP A 88 22.77 0.65 -56.57
C TRP A 88 23.42 1.89 -57.23
N MET A 89 24.75 1.91 -57.29
CA MET A 89 25.62 2.85 -58.04
C MET A 89 25.27 4.35 -57.98
N LYS A 90 24.47 4.83 -57.01
CA LYS A 90 23.99 6.23 -56.91
C LYS A 90 23.31 6.80 -58.16
N LEU A 91 23.01 5.97 -59.15
CA LEU A 91 22.42 6.37 -60.43
C LEU A 91 20.93 6.17 -60.56
N TRP A 92 20.38 5.27 -59.70
CA TRP A 92 18.93 5.00 -59.60
C TRP A 92 18.53 5.17 -58.16
N GLN A 93 17.54 6.04 -57.93
CA GLN A 93 17.01 6.32 -56.60
C GLN A 93 16.05 5.20 -56.23
N ASP A 94 16.55 4.13 -55.63
CA ASP A 94 15.78 3.16 -54.85
C ASP A 94 15.72 3.58 -53.36
N GLU A 95 15.95 4.88 -53.10
CA GLU A 95 15.77 5.49 -51.83
C GLU A 95 14.31 5.39 -51.38
N GLN A 96 14.09 4.87 -50.20
CA GLN A 96 12.78 4.84 -49.57
C GLN A 96 12.80 5.77 -48.36
N LYS A 97 11.78 6.63 -48.29
CA LYS A 97 11.58 7.58 -47.21
C LYS A 97 10.16 7.48 -46.73
N ALA A 98 10.00 7.30 -45.42
CA ALA A 98 8.69 7.24 -44.82
C ALA A 98 8.62 8.21 -43.63
N LEU A 99 7.49 8.90 -43.52
CA LEU A 99 7.13 9.75 -42.43
C LEU A 99 6.07 9.06 -41.57
N PHE A 100 6.35 8.87 -40.31
CA PHE A 100 5.43 8.23 -39.37
C PHE A 100 5.03 9.22 -38.28
N ILE A 101 3.77 9.13 -37.86
CA ILE A 101 3.29 9.75 -36.64
C ILE A 101 3.20 8.64 -35.61
N ALA A 102 3.94 8.75 -34.52
CA ALA A 102 3.95 7.79 -33.45
C ALA A 102 3.31 8.38 -32.20
N HIS A 103 2.31 7.67 -31.66
CA HIS A 103 1.67 7.93 -30.39
C HIS A 103 2.29 7.02 -29.34
N GLY A 104 2.90 7.59 -28.33
CA GLY A 104 3.58 6.81 -27.30
C GLY A 104 3.26 7.27 -25.89
N ARG A 105 3.57 6.41 -24.95
CA ARG A 105 3.36 6.67 -23.52
C ARG A 105 4.56 6.19 -22.72
N VAL A 106 4.97 7.04 -21.77
CA VAL A 106 6.04 6.73 -20.81
C VAL A 106 5.42 6.60 -19.43
N GLU A 107 5.65 5.49 -18.78
CA GLU A 107 5.24 5.26 -17.40
C GLU A 107 6.44 5.42 -16.48
N ALA A 108 6.27 6.27 -15.46
CA ALA A 108 7.28 6.58 -14.46
C ALA A 108 6.70 6.50 -13.04
N GLY A 109 7.57 6.29 -12.08
CA GLY A 109 7.16 6.18 -10.70
C GLY A 109 8.32 5.86 -9.76
N VAL A 110 8.01 5.21 -8.64
CA VAL A 110 8.99 4.80 -7.62
C VAL A 110 8.88 3.29 -7.40
N ASP A 111 10.02 2.60 -7.42
CA ASP A 111 10.08 1.20 -7.00
C ASP A 111 10.14 1.11 -5.48
N LEU A 112 9.01 0.81 -4.87
CA LEU A 112 8.88 0.71 -3.43
C LEU A 112 9.47 -0.59 -2.86
N SER A 113 9.79 -1.58 -3.71
CA SER A 113 10.50 -2.79 -3.28
C SER A 113 11.94 -2.50 -2.87
N ALA A 114 12.50 -1.39 -3.37
CA ALA A 114 13.84 -0.90 -2.99
C ALA A 114 13.86 -0.12 -1.66
N LEU A 115 12.71 0.06 -1.00
CA LEU A 115 12.63 0.73 0.29
C LEU A 115 13.30 -0.12 1.37
N THR A 116 14.22 0.49 2.12
CA THR A 116 14.91 -0.19 3.23
C THR A 116 14.39 0.32 4.59
N PRO A 117 14.56 -0.44 5.68
CA PRO A 117 14.13 0.01 7.01
C PRO A 117 14.77 1.32 7.47
N GLU A 118 15.97 1.65 6.98
CA GLU A 118 16.66 2.91 7.28
C GLU A 118 15.97 4.13 6.66
N MET A 119 15.18 3.92 5.60
CA MET A 119 14.43 4.96 4.91
C MET A 119 13.11 5.29 5.61
N VAL A 120 12.74 4.52 6.66
CA VAL A 120 11.51 4.72 7.42
C VAL A 120 11.84 4.94 8.87
N GLN A 121 11.39 6.06 9.43
CA GLN A 121 11.51 6.39 10.84
C GLN A 121 10.12 6.54 11.43
N VAL A 122 9.83 5.79 12.50
CA VAL A 122 8.58 5.85 13.23
C VAL A 122 8.87 6.44 14.61
N VAL A 123 8.29 7.60 14.88
CA VAL A 123 8.36 8.26 16.19
C VAL A 123 7.02 8.08 16.87
N GLN A 124 7.01 7.29 17.94
CA GLN A 124 5.81 7.10 18.76
C GLN A 124 5.58 8.34 19.63
N PRO A 125 4.33 8.74 19.88
CA PRO A 125 4.06 9.78 20.85
C PRO A 125 4.63 9.33 22.21
N ALA A 126 5.35 10.23 22.88
CA ALA A 126 5.83 9.97 24.24
C ALA A 126 4.61 9.62 25.10
N GLN A 127 4.52 8.39 25.58
CA GLN A 127 3.61 8.06 26.66
C GLN A 127 4.03 8.97 27.81
N ALA A 128 3.14 9.86 28.24
CA ALA A 128 3.37 10.71 29.40
C ALA A 128 3.54 9.79 30.61
N ASN A 129 4.77 9.37 30.86
CA ASN A 129 5.17 8.84 32.15
C ASN A 129 5.10 10.00 33.09
N ALA A 130 4.27 9.88 34.13
CA ALA A 130 3.88 10.94 35.05
C ALA A 130 5.02 11.47 35.97
N ASP A 131 6.28 11.18 35.67
CA ASP A 131 7.40 11.44 36.57
C ASP A 131 8.54 12.32 36.01
N GLU A 132 8.40 12.89 34.80
CA GLU A 132 9.40 13.87 34.33
C GLU A 132 8.74 15.15 33.81
N GLU A 133 8.81 16.20 34.59
CA GLU A 133 8.57 17.60 34.22
C GLU A 133 9.54 18.02 33.08
N GLN A 134 9.26 17.64 31.86
CA GLN A 134 9.82 18.33 30.71
C GLN A 134 8.70 19.11 30.02
N VAL A 135 8.75 20.42 30.24
CA VAL A 135 7.93 21.44 29.56
C VAL A 135 8.21 21.42 28.04
N ALA A 136 7.65 20.46 27.36
CA ALA A 136 7.50 20.51 25.92
C ALA A 136 6.07 20.98 25.63
N ASN A 137 5.92 21.99 24.78
CA ASN A 137 4.66 22.61 24.39
C ASN A 137 3.57 21.56 24.08
N ALA A 138 2.80 21.19 25.09
CA ALA A 138 1.75 20.15 25.06
C ALA A 138 0.47 20.57 24.33
N ASN A 139 0.48 21.68 23.59
CA ASN A 139 -0.69 22.22 22.94
C ASN A 139 -0.75 21.96 21.41
N SER A 140 0.16 21.14 20.86
CA SER A 140 0.07 20.74 19.45
C SER A 140 -0.60 19.37 19.35
N PRO A 141 -1.71 19.22 18.59
CA PRO A 141 -2.34 17.90 18.38
C PRO A 141 -1.39 16.90 17.72
N ALA A 142 -0.29 17.35 17.13
CA ALA A 142 0.76 16.50 16.57
C ALA A 142 1.58 15.75 17.66
N ALA A 143 1.55 16.17 18.91
CA ALA A 143 2.29 15.50 19.99
C ALA A 143 1.65 14.19 20.48
N THR A 144 0.39 13.95 20.13
CA THR A 144 -0.39 12.77 20.53
C THR A 144 -0.54 11.73 19.43
N MET A 145 -0.10 12.03 18.18
CA MET A 145 -0.19 11.13 17.05
C MET A 145 1.18 10.54 16.70
N PRO A 146 1.26 9.27 16.28
CA PRO A 146 2.50 8.72 15.77
C PRO A 146 2.97 9.49 14.52
N GLN A 147 4.27 9.78 14.46
CA GLN A 147 4.89 10.44 13.31
C GLN A 147 5.68 9.42 12.50
N ILE A 148 5.50 9.42 11.19
CA ILE A 148 6.19 8.54 10.28
C ILE A 148 6.93 9.40 9.25
N ASN A 149 8.25 9.31 9.21
CA ASN A 149 9.09 9.94 8.20
C ASN A 149 9.53 8.88 7.21
N ILE A 150 9.18 9.06 5.93
CA ILE A 150 9.50 8.13 4.85
C ILE A 150 10.39 8.85 3.85
N THR A 151 11.55 8.26 3.52
CA THR A 151 12.42 8.73 2.45
C THR A 151 12.28 7.79 1.26
N LEU A 152 11.67 8.27 0.17
CA LEU A 152 11.45 7.47 -1.02
C LEU A 152 12.74 7.25 -1.81
N PRO A 153 12.90 6.05 -2.43
CA PRO A 153 13.91 5.84 -3.45
C PRO A 153 13.76 6.82 -4.63
N PRO A 154 14.79 6.97 -5.47
CA PRO A 154 14.70 7.82 -6.65
C PRO A 154 13.63 7.30 -7.62
N THR A 155 13.03 8.22 -8.39
CA THR A 155 12.09 7.85 -9.46
C THR A 155 12.79 7.16 -10.62
N GLU A 156 12.07 6.29 -11.33
CA GLU A 156 12.57 5.59 -12.50
C GLU A 156 11.50 5.46 -13.60
N ILE A 157 11.96 5.25 -14.82
CA ILE A 157 11.10 4.91 -15.95
C ILE A 157 10.83 3.41 -15.92
N PHE A 158 9.58 3.01 -15.82
CA PHE A 158 9.19 1.60 -15.83
C PHE A 158 9.05 1.04 -17.23
N SER A 159 8.46 1.83 -18.14
CA SER A 159 8.16 1.37 -19.49
C SER A 159 7.97 2.51 -20.47
N VAL A 160 8.23 2.20 -21.75
CA VAL A 160 7.93 3.06 -22.89
C VAL A 160 7.11 2.23 -23.89
N TYR A 161 5.89 2.64 -24.09
CA TYR A 161 4.96 2.02 -25.03
C TYR A 161 4.80 2.87 -26.29
N LEU A 162 4.57 2.21 -27.39
CA LEU A 162 3.96 2.82 -28.58
C LEU A 162 2.52 2.32 -28.62
N ASP A 163 1.58 3.23 -28.49
CA ASP A 163 0.15 2.92 -28.53
C ASP A 163 -0.30 2.75 -29.98
N ASP A 164 0.21 3.58 -30.89
CA ASP A 164 -0.02 3.49 -32.32
C ASP A 164 1.13 4.10 -33.12
N ILE A 165 1.26 3.69 -34.39
CA ILE A 165 2.18 4.26 -35.36
C ILE A 165 1.50 4.36 -36.71
N GLU A 166 1.23 5.57 -37.18
CA GLU A 166 0.57 5.84 -38.43
C GLU A 166 1.58 6.22 -39.52
N ILE A 167 1.39 5.71 -40.73
CA ILE A 167 2.17 6.12 -41.89
C ILE A 167 1.51 7.37 -42.45
N TYR A 168 2.17 8.53 -42.30
CA TYR A 168 1.67 9.81 -42.83
C TYR A 168 2.01 10.01 -44.30
N ASP A 169 3.26 9.72 -44.65
CA ASP A 169 3.71 9.82 -46.04
C ASP A 169 4.73 8.71 -46.36
N TRP A 170 4.67 8.21 -47.56
CA TRP A 170 5.54 7.16 -48.03
C TRP A 170 6.02 7.45 -49.43
N GLN A 171 7.33 7.66 -49.57
CA GLN A 171 7.99 7.84 -50.86
C GLN A 171 8.82 6.60 -51.16
N THR A 172 8.43 5.89 -52.20
CA THR A 172 9.19 4.76 -52.76
C THR A 172 9.88 5.22 -54.03
N GLY A 173 11.20 4.97 -54.14
CA GLY A 173 11.93 5.18 -55.39
C GLY A 173 11.40 4.32 -56.53
N ALA A 174 11.93 4.50 -57.72
CA ALA A 174 11.58 3.72 -58.92
C ALA A 174 10.07 3.70 -59.24
N PHE A 175 9.44 4.87 -59.31
CA PHE A 175 8.04 5.07 -59.72
C PHE A 175 6.99 4.37 -58.85
N GLY A 176 7.28 4.10 -57.58
CA GLY A 176 6.31 3.53 -56.62
C GLY A 176 6.06 2.04 -56.81
N MET A 177 6.85 1.33 -57.59
CA MET A 177 6.68 -0.11 -57.87
C MET A 177 7.38 -1.02 -56.84
N MET A 178 8.13 -0.49 -55.91
CA MET A 178 8.83 -1.28 -54.87
C MET A 178 7.92 -1.58 -53.69
N GLN A 179 8.00 -2.81 -53.20
CA GLN A 179 7.32 -3.18 -51.96
C GLN A 179 7.95 -2.50 -50.79
N VAL A 180 7.12 -2.16 -49.82
CA VAL A 180 7.54 -1.60 -48.52
C VAL A 180 8.48 -2.57 -47.81
N ASP A 181 9.65 -2.09 -47.42
CA ASP A 181 10.60 -2.90 -46.68
C ASP A 181 10.16 -2.95 -45.18
N PRO A 182 9.88 -4.18 -44.64
CA PRO A 182 9.53 -4.32 -43.22
C PRO A 182 10.58 -3.78 -42.25
N GLU A 183 11.85 -3.68 -42.68
CA GLU A 183 12.95 -3.18 -41.88
C GLU A 183 12.78 -1.69 -41.58
N ILE A 184 12.21 -0.92 -42.49
CA ILE A 184 11.92 0.52 -42.28
C ILE A 184 10.93 0.72 -41.12
N LEU A 185 9.90 -0.14 -41.03
CA LEU A 185 8.93 -0.07 -39.94
C LEU A 185 9.57 -0.46 -38.61
N ALA A 186 10.40 -1.49 -38.54
CA ALA A 186 11.10 -1.91 -37.35
C ALA A 186 12.06 -0.82 -36.84
N GLN A 187 12.76 -0.17 -37.79
CA GLN A 187 13.62 0.98 -37.49
C GLN A 187 12.81 2.17 -36.96
N ALA A 188 11.69 2.50 -37.61
CA ALA A 188 10.79 3.57 -37.19
C ALA A 188 10.26 3.34 -35.78
N GLN A 189 9.85 2.11 -35.42
CA GLN A 189 9.40 1.77 -34.06
C GLN A 189 10.51 1.99 -33.02
N THR A 190 11.74 1.58 -33.33
CA THR A 190 12.88 1.78 -32.42
C THR A 190 13.19 3.25 -32.21
N MET A 191 13.18 4.02 -33.31
CA MET A 191 13.39 5.47 -33.26
C MET A 191 12.26 6.18 -32.52
N ALA A 192 11.00 5.74 -32.74
CA ALA A 192 9.83 6.29 -32.07
C ALA A 192 9.92 6.10 -30.55
N LYS A 193 10.24 4.89 -30.05
CA LYS A 193 10.41 4.64 -28.63
C LYS A 193 11.48 5.55 -28.01
N LYS A 194 12.58 5.71 -28.70
CA LYS A 194 13.65 6.59 -28.22
C LYS A 194 13.19 8.05 -28.15
N GLU A 195 12.56 8.56 -29.22
CA GLU A 195 12.07 9.94 -29.26
C GLU A 195 10.97 10.21 -28.23
N VAL A 196 10.04 9.24 -28.02
CA VAL A 196 8.99 9.30 -26.99
C VAL A 196 9.64 9.45 -25.60
N LEU A 197 10.64 8.62 -25.29
CA LEU A 197 11.37 8.72 -24.02
C LEU A 197 12.07 10.07 -23.88
N GLU A 198 12.80 10.50 -24.90
CA GLU A 198 13.51 11.79 -24.86
C GLU A 198 12.59 12.97 -24.65
N ARG A 199 11.40 12.95 -25.30
CA ARG A 199 10.38 14.00 -25.11
C ARG A 199 9.78 13.98 -23.72
N ALA A 200 9.50 12.80 -23.16
CA ALA A 200 9.02 12.67 -21.79
C ALA A 200 10.06 13.20 -20.78
N CYS A 201 11.35 12.88 -21.01
CA CYS A 201 12.44 13.41 -20.18
C CYS A 201 12.54 14.95 -20.26
N ARG A 202 12.41 15.52 -21.45
CA ARG A 202 12.34 17.00 -21.63
C ARG A 202 11.08 17.60 -21.00
N GLY A 203 10.00 16.84 -20.92
CA GLY A 203 8.73 17.21 -20.27
C GLY A 203 8.73 17.04 -18.74
N ASP A 204 9.90 16.81 -18.15
CA ASP A 204 10.12 16.72 -16.70
C ASP A 204 9.33 15.60 -16.01
N VAL A 205 9.10 14.48 -16.73
CA VAL A 205 8.32 13.32 -16.26
C VAL A 205 8.84 12.78 -14.92
N MET A 206 10.16 12.85 -14.67
CA MET A 206 10.76 12.32 -13.45
C MET A 206 10.39 13.13 -12.20
N ASN A 207 10.39 14.47 -12.28
CA ASN A 207 9.95 15.31 -11.16
C ASN A 207 8.44 15.27 -10.97
N MET A 208 7.67 15.14 -12.04
CA MET A 208 6.23 14.91 -11.95
C MET A 208 5.94 13.59 -11.21
N ALA A 209 6.68 12.53 -11.55
CA ALA A 209 6.56 11.24 -10.88
C ALA A 209 6.90 11.33 -9.39
N LEU A 210 7.93 12.09 -9.05
CA LEU A 210 8.37 12.32 -7.68
C LEU A 210 7.32 13.03 -6.84
N GLN A 211 6.77 14.14 -7.34
CA GLN A 211 5.75 14.92 -6.64
C GLN A 211 4.46 14.11 -6.45
N ASN A 212 4.06 13.37 -7.47
CA ASN A 212 2.88 12.52 -7.40
C ASN A 212 3.07 11.37 -6.40
N ALA A 213 4.27 10.75 -6.35
CA ALA A 213 4.58 9.70 -5.38
C ALA A 213 4.48 10.21 -3.94
N GLN A 214 5.06 11.39 -3.67
CA GLN A 214 4.96 12.03 -2.35
C GLN A 214 3.50 12.26 -1.96
N THR A 215 2.72 12.86 -2.85
CA THR A 215 1.31 13.19 -2.60
C THR A 215 0.48 11.94 -2.37
N GLN A 216 0.63 10.92 -3.20
CA GLN A 216 -0.13 9.67 -3.09
C GLN A 216 0.17 8.93 -1.78
N LEU A 217 1.44 8.85 -1.38
CA LEU A 217 1.81 8.23 -0.11
C LEU A 217 1.33 9.02 1.10
N GLN A 218 1.44 10.34 1.08
CA GLN A 218 0.88 11.18 2.14
C GLN A 218 -0.62 10.97 2.30
N GLN A 219 -1.37 10.91 1.18
CA GLN A 219 -2.80 10.64 1.19
C GLN A 219 -3.14 9.24 1.70
N LEU A 220 -2.37 8.23 1.29
CA LEU A 220 -2.57 6.86 1.74
C LEU A 220 -2.43 6.75 3.26
N PHE A 221 -1.38 7.33 3.82
CA PHE A 221 -1.13 7.28 5.25
C PHE A 221 -1.98 8.25 6.08
N ALA A 222 -2.55 9.30 5.49
CA ALA A 222 -3.49 10.19 6.18
C ALA A 222 -4.70 9.43 6.75
N LEU A 223 -5.05 8.28 6.15
CA LEU A 223 -6.15 7.43 6.60
C LEU A 223 -5.81 6.62 7.85
N THR A 224 -4.53 6.48 8.20
CA THR A 224 -4.08 5.69 9.36
C THR A 224 -4.08 6.47 10.67
N GLY A 225 -4.40 7.77 10.64
CA GLY A 225 -4.34 8.65 11.81
C GLY A 225 -2.92 9.00 12.28
N ALA A 226 -1.89 8.70 11.46
CA ALA A 226 -0.51 9.10 11.70
C ALA A 226 -0.17 10.40 10.96
N VAL A 227 0.74 11.20 11.51
CA VAL A 227 1.33 12.34 10.80
C VAL A 227 2.48 11.82 9.96
N VAL A 228 2.33 11.88 8.62
CA VAL A 228 3.33 11.32 7.69
C VAL A 228 4.04 12.43 6.93
N THR A 229 5.35 12.42 7.01
CA THR A 229 6.24 13.27 6.22
C THR A 229 6.95 12.41 5.18
N VAL A 230 6.73 12.70 3.90
CA VAL A 230 7.38 11.98 2.79
C VAL A 230 8.44 12.88 2.19
N THR A 231 9.69 12.44 2.26
CA THR A 231 10.84 13.02 1.58
C THR A 231 11.31 12.09 0.46
N THR A 232 12.22 12.54 -0.38
CA THR A 232 12.73 11.74 -1.51
C THR A 232 14.23 11.87 -1.63
N GLN A 233 14.85 10.85 -2.22
CA GLN A 233 16.26 10.91 -2.62
C GLN A 233 16.49 11.70 -3.92
N GLY A 234 15.42 12.19 -4.55
CA GLY A 234 15.43 12.98 -5.78
C GLY A 234 14.94 12.21 -7.00
N ALA A 235 14.96 12.89 -8.14
CA ALA A 235 14.64 12.27 -9.41
C ALA A 235 15.82 11.40 -9.86
N GLY A 236 15.52 10.16 -10.29
CA GLY A 236 16.50 9.26 -10.86
C GLY A 236 16.87 9.62 -12.30
N ALA A 237 17.71 8.81 -12.92
CA ALA A 237 18.08 8.98 -14.32
C ALA A 237 16.88 8.71 -15.24
N CYS A 238 16.62 9.61 -16.19
CA CYS A 238 15.56 9.45 -17.17
C CYS A 238 16.01 8.49 -18.29
N GLN A 239 16.00 7.22 -17.99
CA GLN A 239 16.37 6.13 -18.91
C GLN A 239 15.63 4.86 -18.52
N LEU A 240 15.44 3.96 -19.49
CA LEU A 240 14.90 2.64 -19.16
C LEU A 240 15.88 1.88 -18.25
N PRO A 241 15.37 1.12 -17.27
CA PRO A 241 16.21 0.26 -16.47
C PRO A 241 16.95 -0.73 -17.37
N VAL A 242 18.25 -0.90 -17.12
CA VAL A 242 19.05 -1.90 -17.82
C VAL A 242 18.54 -3.27 -17.34
N THR A 243 17.83 -3.98 -18.20
CA THR A 243 17.49 -5.39 -17.95
C THR A 243 18.79 -6.19 -17.97
N THR A 244 19.36 -6.39 -16.80
CA THR A 244 20.38 -7.42 -16.62
C THR A 244 19.69 -8.75 -16.82
N ASN A 245 19.74 -9.30 -18.04
CA ASN A 245 19.37 -10.69 -18.27
C ASN A 245 20.32 -11.55 -17.44
N GLY A 246 19.81 -12.04 -16.30
CA GLY A 246 20.45 -13.08 -15.52
C GLY A 246 20.18 -14.46 -16.10
#